data_518ebadfcab6f95e196a56e96fab6fb6
#
_entry.id   518ebadfcab6f95e196a56e96fab6fb6
#
_cell.length_a   1.000
_cell.length_b   1.000
_cell.length_c   1.000
_cell.angle_alpha   90.00
_cell.angle_beta   90.00
_cell.angle_gamma   90.00
#
_symmetry.space_group_name_H-M   'P 1'
#
loop_
_entity.id
_entity.type
_entity.pdbx_description
1 polymer ?
#
loop_
_entity_poly.entity_id
_entity_poly.type
_entity_poly.pdbx_seq_one_letter_code
_entity_poly.pdbx_strand_id
1 'polypeptide(L)'
;MDRLYKLKCWIYPLSFLGAEMFSAFCGITGYKQEEGSTLYLYYMISLFAFSMLLIVHDIFILGKPFSKMVLLIPIIFTACYFSDISSESPPLEWTKKAYQFFLFFSLSPMLIASLIAKNNSIEGMYKYLDVILIILGIGMIARLPKMMMLGELIEGYNGISYQSALAFGAIYYGLLSKREDRFKFLKNKVFKLVSIVMCVLLPLTCLSSGGRGGVVFLFALAGLISLIFVKKRNIFKVLFFVLPLGLLGVVIIFDLVQNSVLENTFNRGMDRAFSYISSSGIDMAQTSNRDIVFELAQKNIEANLYTGYGIFHTIGAFGYPHNIFLEILEGGGIFYFAFWIIILIISIKRAYFIIKIERNLLF
;
A
#
# COMPACT_ATOMS: atom_id res chain seq x y z
N MET A 1 -20.48 -12.95 -21.03
CA MET A 1 -19.79 -12.98 -19.73
C MET A 1 -20.81 -12.77 -18.63
N ASP A 2 -20.92 -13.70 -17.71
CA ASP A 2 -21.91 -13.71 -16.63
C ASP A 2 -21.84 -12.43 -15.79
N ARG A 3 -22.99 -11.86 -15.39
CA ARG A 3 -23.10 -10.66 -14.55
C ARG A 3 -22.32 -10.83 -13.24
N LEU A 4 -22.40 -12.03 -12.67
CA LEU A 4 -21.71 -12.37 -11.42
C LEU A 4 -20.18 -12.36 -11.59
N TYR A 5 -19.65 -12.81 -12.73
CA TYR A 5 -18.22 -12.72 -13.01
C TYR A 5 -17.73 -11.28 -13.10
N LYS A 6 -18.50 -10.40 -13.75
CA LYS A 6 -18.17 -8.96 -13.79
C LYS A 6 -18.16 -8.36 -12.38
N LEU A 7 -19.12 -8.72 -11.54
CA LEU A 7 -19.20 -8.25 -10.16
C LEU A 7 -17.96 -8.71 -9.36
N LYS A 8 -17.53 -9.96 -9.51
CA LYS A 8 -16.29 -10.47 -8.89
C LYS A 8 -15.05 -9.69 -9.35
N CYS A 9 -14.98 -9.37 -10.64
CA CYS A 9 -13.87 -8.59 -11.18
C CYS A 9 -13.79 -7.16 -10.60
N TRP A 10 -14.89 -6.60 -10.07
CA TRP A 10 -14.89 -5.34 -9.34
C TRP A 10 -14.61 -5.53 -7.84
N ILE A 11 -15.35 -6.42 -7.19
CA ILE A 11 -15.34 -6.56 -5.73
C ILE A 11 -14.00 -7.15 -5.23
N TYR A 12 -13.43 -8.10 -5.95
CA TYR A 12 -12.19 -8.75 -5.53
C TYR A 12 -11.01 -7.77 -5.48
N PRO A 13 -10.71 -6.97 -6.52
CA PRO A 13 -9.69 -5.92 -6.40
C PRO A 13 -10.01 -4.86 -5.34
N LEU A 14 -11.29 -4.47 -5.20
CA LEU A 14 -11.71 -3.53 -4.16
C LEU A 14 -11.47 -4.06 -2.75
N SER A 15 -11.55 -5.37 -2.53
CA SER A 15 -11.25 -5.96 -1.22
C SER A 15 -9.81 -5.80 -0.79
N PHE A 16 -8.87 -5.70 -1.75
CA PHE A 16 -7.46 -5.41 -1.46
C PHE A 16 -7.19 -3.93 -1.19
N LEU A 17 -8.02 -3.06 -1.73
CA LEU A 17 -7.83 -1.62 -1.75
C LEU A 17 -8.97 -0.87 -1.05
N GLY A 18 -9.66 -1.53 -0.10
CA GLY A 18 -10.86 -0.97 0.52
C GLY A 18 -10.60 0.35 1.24
N ALA A 19 -9.62 0.38 2.13
CA ALA A 19 -9.26 1.59 2.88
C ALA A 19 -8.76 2.70 1.96
N GLU A 20 -7.92 2.35 0.99
CA GLU A 20 -7.38 3.27 0.00
C GLU A 20 -8.49 3.89 -0.87
N MET A 21 -9.48 3.10 -1.25
CA MET A 21 -10.62 3.60 -2.04
C MET A 21 -11.54 4.49 -1.22
N PHE A 22 -11.71 4.23 0.06
CA PHE A 22 -12.40 5.17 0.95
C PHE A 22 -11.64 6.50 1.04
N SER A 23 -10.32 6.44 1.19
CA SER A 23 -9.45 7.62 1.15
C SER A 23 -9.59 8.38 -0.18
N ALA A 24 -9.66 7.69 -1.31
CA ALA A 24 -9.89 8.31 -2.62
C ALA A 24 -11.27 9.00 -2.68
N PHE A 25 -12.31 8.35 -2.18
CA PHE A 25 -13.65 8.96 -2.08
C PHE A 25 -13.62 10.25 -1.25
N CYS A 26 -12.97 10.25 -0.09
CA CYS A 26 -12.80 11.45 0.73
C CYS A 26 -12.05 12.56 -0.01
N GLY A 27 -11.04 12.21 -0.82
CA GLY A 27 -10.31 13.17 -1.65
C GLY A 27 -11.21 13.80 -2.74
N ILE A 28 -11.97 12.99 -3.45
CA ILE A 28 -12.87 13.45 -4.53
C ILE A 28 -14.02 14.30 -3.99
N THR A 29 -14.61 13.89 -2.87
CA THR A 29 -15.79 14.56 -2.30
C THR A 29 -15.47 15.70 -1.34
N GLY A 30 -14.21 15.83 -0.91
CA GLY A 30 -13.79 16.77 0.14
C GLY A 30 -14.26 16.40 1.54
N TYR A 31 -14.81 15.20 1.73
CA TYR A 31 -15.20 14.69 3.04
C TYR A 31 -13.96 14.49 3.94
N LYS A 32 -14.11 14.70 5.25
CA LYS A 32 -13.01 14.41 6.18
C LYS A 32 -12.70 12.91 6.19
N GLN A 33 -11.42 12.58 6.12
CA GLN A 33 -10.95 11.21 6.29
C GLN A 33 -10.80 10.94 7.78
N GLU A 34 -11.87 10.49 8.42
CA GLU A 34 -11.81 9.99 9.78
C GLU A 34 -11.84 8.46 9.72
N GLU A 35 -10.68 7.84 9.94
CA GLU A 35 -10.58 6.40 10.14
C GLU A 35 -11.37 6.05 11.40
N GLY A 36 -12.36 5.17 11.24
CA GLY A 36 -13.30 4.82 12.32
C GLY A 36 -14.58 5.65 12.35
N SER A 37 -14.78 6.58 11.41
CA SER A 37 -16.08 7.21 11.22
C SER A 37 -17.17 6.17 10.91
N THR A 38 -18.42 6.46 11.26
CA THR A 38 -19.55 5.56 10.98
C THR A 38 -19.66 5.22 9.48
N LEU A 39 -19.38 6.20 8.62
CA LEU A 39 -19.41 5.99 7.16
C LEU A 39 -18.31 5.02 6.71
N TYR A 40 -17.09 5.17 7.22
CA TYR A 40 -15.99 4.26 6.95
C TYR A 40 -16.32 2.83 7.39
N LEU A 41 -16.86 2.70 8.59
CA LEU A 41 -17.26 1.39 9.14
C LEU A 41 -18.33 0.72 8.26
N TYR A 42 -19.39 1.44 7.89
CA TYR A 42 -20.43 0.91 7.00
C TYR A 42 -19.88 0.51 5.63
N TYR A 43 -19.00 1.32 5.06
CA TYR A 43 -18.34 1.00 3.81
C TYR A 43 -17.52 -0.30 3.92
N MET A 44 -16.69 -0.43 4.94
CA MET A 44 -15.83 -1.61 5.15
C MET A 44 -16.64 -2.88 5.45
N ILE A 45 -17.66 -2.79 6.30
CA ILE A 45 -18.57 -3.91 6.58
C ILE A 45 -19.29 -4.35 5.30
N SER A 46 -19.80 -3.40 4.51
CA SER A 46 -20.48 -3.71 3.25
C SER A 46 -19.53 -4.41 2.27
N LEU A 47 -18.32 -3.88 2.09
CA LEU A 47 -17.32 -4.48 1.21
C LEU A 47 -16.94 -5.89 1.66
N PHE A 48 -16.74 -6.08 2.97
CA PHE A 48 -16.47 -7.39 3.56
C PHE A 48 -17.62 -8.37 3.31
N ALA A 49 -18.86 -7.97 3.59
CA ALA A 49 -20.04 -8.80 3.39
C ALA A 49 -20.21 -9.22 1.92
N PHE A 50 -20.11 -8.27 0.98
CA PHE A 50 -20.17 -8.59 -0.45
C PHE A 50 -19.03 -9.50 -0.90
N SER A 51 -17.83 -9.28 -0.41
CA SER A 51 -16.68 -10.14 -0.70
C SER A 51 -16.90 -11.55 -0.19
N MET A 52 -17.36 -11.71 1.04
CA MET A 52 -17.63 -13.00 1.65
C MET A 52 -18.76 -13.76 0.94
N LEU A 53 -19.85 -13.08 0.53
CA LEU A 53 -20.90 -13.71 -0.28
C LEU A 53 -20.36 -14.29 -1.60
N LEU A 54 -19.48 -13.54 -2.28
CA LEU A 54 -18.86 -14.00 -3.53
C LEU A 54 -17.86 -15.15 -3.30
N ILE A 55 -17.11 -15.12 -2.19
CA ILE A 55 -16.19 -16.18 -1.78
C ILE A 55 -16.97 -17.46 -1.47
N VAL A 56 -18.04 -17.36 -0.68
CA VAL A 56 -18.91 -18.50 -0.35
C VAL A 56 -19.51 -19.09 -1.63
N HIS A 57 -20.01 -18.27 -2.54
CA HIS A 57 -20.50 -18.72 -3.84
C HIS A 57 -19.40 -19.46 -4.63
N ASP A 58 -18.17 -18.92 -4.67
CA ASP A 58 -17.07 -19.56 -5.40
C ASP A 58 -16.67 -20.92 -4.78
N ILE A 59 -16.61 -21.02 -3.46
CA ILE A 59 -16.17 -22.24 -2.76
C ILE A 59 -17.28 -23.28 -2.73
N PHE A 60 -18.49 -22.93 -2.28
CA PHE A 60 -19.53 -23.92 -1.98
C PHE A 60 -20.47 -24.21 -3.15
N ILE A 61 -20.73 -23.21 -4.02
CA ILE A 61 -21.63 -23.40 -5.17
C ILE A 61 -20.85 -23.82 -6.41
N LEU A 62 -19.72 -23.17 -6.70
CA LEU A 62 -18.90 -23.49 -7.87
C LEU A 62 -17.81 -24.55 -7.57
N GLY A 63 -17.64 -24.98 -6.32
CA GLY A 63 -16.63 -25.97 -5.93
C GLY A 63 -15.19 -25.55 -6.21
N LYS A 64 -14.90 -24.25 -6.29
CA LYS A 64 -13.56 -23.77 -6.62
C LYS A 64 -12.56 -24.12 -5.53
N PRO A 65 -11.41 -24.71 -5.87
CA PRO A 65 -10.39 -25.02 -4.90
C PRO A 65 -9.74 -23.73 -4.34
N PHE A 66 -9.42 -23.77 -3.05
CA PHE A 66 -8.62 -22.75 -2.37
C PHE A 66 -7.61 -23.42 -1.44
N SER A 67 -6.60 -22.68 -1.01
CA SER A 67 -5.60 -23.19 -0.08
C SER A 67 -6.14 -23.18 1.36
N LYS A 68 -6.33 -24.35 1.95
CA LYS A 68 -6.77 -24.47 3.35
C LYS A 68 -5.76 -23.84 4.33
N MET A 69 -4.48 -23.71 3.93
CA MET A 69 -3.45 -23.05 4.74
C MET A 69 -3.78 -21.59 5.06
N VAL A 70 -4.56 -20.92 4.20
CA VAL A 70 -5.03 -19.55 4.44
C VAL A 70 -5.89 -19.46 5.70
N LEU A 71 -6.59 -20.52 6.08
CA LEU A 71 -7.42 -20.56 7.28
C LEU A 71 -6.59 -20.69 8.58
N LEU A 72 -5.33 -21.14 8.50
CA LEU A 72 -4.45 -21.18 9.67
C LEU A 72 -4.13 -19.79 10.20
N ILE A 73 -4.00 -18.78 9.32
CA ILE A 73 -3.68 -17.40 9.72
C ILE A 73 -4.76 -16.82 10.65
N PRO A 74 -6.06 -16.81 10.30
CA PRO A 74 -7.09 -16.34 11.20
C PRO A 74 -7.22 -17.18 12.47
N ILE A 75 -6.93 -18.50 12.41
CA ILE A 75 -6.96 -19.36 13.60
C ILE A 75 -5.83 -18.96 14.56
N ILE A 76 -4.60 -18.84 14.08
CA ILE A 76 -3.45 -18.40 14.88
C ILE A 76 -3.71 -17.00 15.44
N PHE A 77 -4.19 -16.07 14.61
CA PHE A 77 -4.48 -14.71 15.03
C PHE A 77 -5.57 -14.66 16.11
N THR A 78 -6.61 -15.47 15.98
CA THR A 78 -7.67 -15.61 16.97
C THR A 78 -7.15 -16.21 18.28
N ALA A 79 -6.29 -17.22 18.22
CA ALA A 79 -5.66 -17.80 19.41
C ALA A 79 -4.80 -16.76 20.14
N CYS A 80 -3.99 -15.99 19.40
CA CYS A 80 -3.20 -14.88 19.97
C CYS A 80 -4.10 -13.81 20.60
N TYR A 81 -5.23 -13.47 19.97
CA TYR A 81 -6.19 -12.51 20.50
C TYR A 81 -6.74 -12.95 21.85
N PHE A 82 -7.18 -14.21 21.98
CA PHE A 82 -7.67 -14.73 23.25
C PHE A 82 -6.58 -14.86 24.30
N SER A 83 -5.36 -15.19 23.92
CA SER A 83 -4.21 -15.18 24.82
C SER A 83 -3.95 -13.78 25.39
N ASP A 84 -3.99 -12.76 24.55
CA ASP A 84 -3.74 -11.38 24.97
C ASP A 84 -4.86 -10.80 25.86
N ILE A 85 -6.12 -11.14 25.60
CA ILE A 85 -7.24 -10.73 26.46
C ILE A 85 -7.12 -11.33 27.86
N SER A 86 -6.56 -12.52 27.98
CA SER A 86 -6.35 -13.19 29.29
C SER A 86 -5.14 -12.66 30.04
N SER A 87 -4.31 -11.84 29.42
CA SER A 87 -3.15 -11.23 30.05
C SER A 87 -3.51 -9.93 30.79
N GLU A 88 -2.81 -9.64 31.89
CA GLU A 88 -3.17 -8.59 32.84
C GLU A 88 -3.14 -7.13 32.30
N SER A 89 -2.80 -6.88 31.03
CA SER A 89 -2.36 -5.53 30.68
C SER A 89 -2.83 -4.83 29.40
N PRO A 90 -3.33 -5.42 28.29
CA PRO A 90 -3.66 -4.60 27.15
C PRO A 90 -4.97 -3.86 27.34
N PRO A 91 -5.09 -2.61 26.89
CA PRO A 91 -6.38 -1.96 26.83
C PRO A 91 -7.29 -2.76 25.88
N LEU A 92 -8.26 -3.44 26.45
CA LEU A 92 -9.20 -4.37 25.78
C LEU A 92 -9.82 -3.77 24.52
N GLU A 93 -9.96 -2.47 24.50
CA GLU A 93 -10.54 -1.70 23.41
C GLU A 93 -9.67 -1.66 22.16
N TRP A 94 -8.36 -1.51 22.31
CA TRP A 94 -7.41 -1.55 21.20
C TRP A 94 -7.27 -2.95 20.62
N THR A 95 -7.25 -3.95 21.45
CA THR A 95 -7.21 -5.36 21.04
C THR A 95 -8.44 -5.73 20.22
N LYS A 96 -9.63 -5.30 20.64
CA LYS A 96 -10.87 -5.49 19.86
C LYS A 96 -10.81 -4.80 18.51
N LYS A 97 -10.34 -3.56 18.46
CA LYS A 97 -10.16 -2.81 17.20
C LYS A 97 -9.16 -3.50 16.27
N ALA A 98 -8.02 -3.94 16.79
CA ALA A 98 -7.02 -4.66 16.01
C ALA A 98 -7.59 -5.95 15.38
N TYR A 99 -8.39 -6.71 16.14
CA TYR A 99 -9.07 -7.89 15.63
C TYR A 99 -10.10 -7.58 14.55
N GLN A 100 -10.89 -6.51 14.74
CA GLN A 100 -11.84 -6.04 13.72
C GLN A 100 -11.12 -5.61 12.44
N PHE A 101 -10.02 -4.86 12.55
CA PHE A 101 -9.19 -4.49 11.40
C PHE A 101 -8.66 -5.72 10.68
N PHE A 102 -8.19 -6.73 11.40
CA PHE A 102 -7.75 -7.95 10.78
C PHE A 102 -8.86 -8.62 9.95
N LEU A 103 -10.07 -8.76 10.49
CA LEU A 103 -11.20 -9.36 9.78
C LEU A 103 -11.55 -8.60 8.52
N PHE A 104 -11.69 -7.28 8.58
CA PHE A 104 -12.13 -6.47 7.46
C PHE A 104 -11.04 -6.22 6.41
N PHE A 105 -9.79 -6.09 6.84
CA PHE A 105 -8.68 -5.75 5.92
C PHE A 105 -7.88 -6.94 5.43
N SER A 106 -7.91 -8.08 6.13
CA SER A 106 -7.03 -9.21 5.82
C SER A 106 -7.76 -10.46 5.39
N LEU A 107 -8.83 -10.85 6.06
CA LEU A 107 -9.45 -12.17 5.85
C LEU A 107 -10.02 -12.32 4.44
N SER A 108 -10.86 -11.39 3.97
CA SER A 108 -11.44 -11.48 2.63
C SER A 108 -10.39 -11.38 1.52
N PRO A 109 -9.42 -10.43 1.54
CA PRO A 109 -8.32 -10.41 0.58
C PRO A 109 -7.50 -11.71 0.55
N MET A 110 -7.19 -12.30 1.69
CA MET A 110 -6.41 -13.55 1.76
C MET A 110 -7.16 -14.72 1.11
N LEU A 111 -8.44 -14.87 1.38
CA LEU A 111 -9.28 -15.90 0.75
C LEU A 111 -9.40 -15.67 -0.76
N ILE A 112 -9.63 -14.43 -1.19
CA ILE A 112 -9.67 -14.05 -2.60
C ILE A 112 -8.34 -14.34 -3.30
N ALA A 113 -7.21 -13.96 -2.69
CA ALA A 113 -5.88 -14.26 -3.23
C ALA A 113 -5.67 -15.76 -3.44
N SER A 114 -6.10 -16.58 -2.47
CA SER A 114 -6.04 -18.04 -2.56
C SER A 114 -6.91 -18.59 -3.69
N LEU A 115 -8.14 -18.10 -3.82
CA LEU A 115 -9.05 -18.49 -4.91
C LEU A 115 -8.47 -18.12 -6.27
N ILE A 116 -7.97 -16.90 -6.43
CA ILE A 116 -7.33 -16.44 -7.67
C ILE A 116 -6.13 -17.31 -8.04
N ALA A 117 -5.24 -17.55 -7.08
CA ALA A 117 -4.02 -18.31 -7.29
C ALA A 117 -4.29 -19.78 -7.68
N LYS A 118 -5.33 -20.40 -7.10
CA LYS A 118 -5.67 -21.80 -7.39
C LYS A 118 -6.45 -21.98 -8.69
N ASN A 119 -7.16 -20.96 -9.15
CA ASN A 119 -8.05 -21.08 -10.31
C ASN A 119 -7.52 -20.30 -11.53
N ASN A 120 -6.33 -19.72 -11.49
CA ASN A 120 -5.75 -18.89 -12.56
C ASN A 120 -6.72 -17.83 -13.13
N SER A 121 -7.56 -17.25 -12.25
CA SER A 121 -8.67 -16.39 -12.66
C SER A 121 -8.31 -14.90 -12.67
N ILE A 122 -7.03 -14.58 -12.73
CA ILE A 122 -6.52 -13.21 -12.56
C ILE A 122 -6.70 -12.34 -13.81
N GLU A 123 -6.63 -12.93 -15.03
CA GLU A 123 -6.60 -12.16 -16.28
C GLU A 123 -7.77 -11.19 -16.45
N GLY A 124 -8.99 -11.63 -16.14
CA GLY A 124 -10.16 -10.77 -16.26
C GLY A 124 -10.21 -9.62 -15.27
N MET A 125 -9.46 -9.67 -14.17
CA MET A 125 -9.49 -8.68 -13.10
C MET A 125 -8.57 -7.49 -13.36
N TYR A 126 -7.47 -7.67 -14.10
CA TYR A 126 -6.48 -6.63 -14.32
C TYR A 126 -7.06 -5.33 -14.90
N LYS A 127 -7.99 -5.44 -15.86
CA LYS A 127 -8.62 -4.25 -16.46
C LYS A 127 -9.49 -3.46 -15.47
N TYR A 128 -10.09 -4.15 -14.49
CA TYR A 128 -10.90 -3.50 -13.44
C TYR A 128 -9.98 -2.88 -12.39
N LEU A 129 -8.89 -3.56 -12.03
CA LEU A 129 -7.85 -3.02 -11.16
C LEU A 129 -7.23 -1.74 -11.75
N ASP A 130 -6.97 -1.69 -13.06
CA ASP A 130 -6.51 -0.48 -13.73
C ASP A 130 -7.46 0.71 -13.47
N VAL A 131 -8.77 0.50 -13.58
CA VAL A 131 -9.77 1.57 -13.34
C VAL A 131 -9.79 1.98 -11.87
N ILE A 132 -9.76 1.01 -10.96
CA ILE A 132 -9.74 1.26 -9.50
C ILE A 132 -8.51 2.11 -9.13
N LEU A 133 -7.33 1.77 -9.64
CA LEU A 133 -6.09 2.49 -9.35
C LEU A 133 -6.05 3.89 -10.01
N ILE A 134 -6.73 4.08 -11.13
CA ILE A 134 -6.92 5.40 -11.73
C ILE A 134 -7.84 6.26 -10.84
N ILE A 135 -8.96 5.71 -10.36
CA ILE A 135 -9.86 6.40 -9.43
C ILE A 135 -9.11 6.77 -8.15
N LEU A 136 -8.30 5.83 -7.62
CA LEU A 136 -7.41 6.10 -6.48
C LEU A 136 -6.51 7.31 -6.76
N GLY A 137 -5.85 7.32 -7.92
CA GLY A 137 -4.99 8.43 -8.34
C GLY A 137 -5.72 9.77 -8.44
N ILE A 138 -6.92 9.78 -9.01
CA ILE A 138 -7.76 10.98 -9.06
C ILE A 138 -8.09 11.48 -7.65
N GLY A 139 -8.47 10.57 -6.75
CA GLY A 139 -8.76 10.91 -5.36
C GLY A 139 -7.56 11.48 -4.61
N MET A 140 -6.34 11.00 -4.89
CA MET A 140 -5.12 11.55 -4.30
C MET A 140 -4.79 12.93 -4.85
N ILE A 141 -4.87 13.12 -6.18
CA ILE A 141 -4.65 14.44 -6.81
C ILE A 141 -5.68 15.47 -6.31
N ALA A 142 -6.93 15.07 -6.12
CA ALA A 142 -7.98 15.95 -5.61
C ALA A 142 -7.71 16.49 -4.19
N ARG A 143 -6.79 15.87 -3.45
CA ARG A 143 -6.35 16.38 -2.14
C ARG A 143 -5.32 17.49 -2.22
N LEU A 144 -4.62 17.62 -3.35
CA LEU A 144 -3.55 18.58 -3.51
C LEU A 144 -4.00 20.04 -3.23
N PRO A 145 -5.15 20.52 -3.76
CA PRO A 145 -5.63 21.88 -3.43
C PRO A 145 -5.86 22.11 -1.93
N LYS A 146 -6.40 21.09 -1.23
CA LYS A 146 -6.62 21.18 0.22
C LYS A 146 -5.29 21.25 0.99
N MET A 147 -4.29 20.49 0.56
CA MET A 147 -2.94 20.54 1.13
C MET A 147 -2.32 21.93 0.97
N MET A 148 -2.59 22.58 -0.17
CA MET A 148 -2.14 23.96 -0.44
C MET A 148 -2.82 25.00 0.43
N MET A 149 -4.14 24.87 0.65
CA MET A 149 -4.93 25.85 1.40
C MET A 149 -4.66 25.79 2.91
N LEU A 150 -4.53 24.61 3.49
CA LEU A 150 -4.43 24.45 4.94
C LEU A 150 -3.05 24.80 5.48
N GLY A 151 -2.03 24.82 4.63
CA GLY A 151 -0.67 25.09 5.09
C GLY A 151 -0.14 24.11 6.15
N GLU A 152 -0.92 23.13 6.58
CA GLU A 152 -0.60 22.13 7.60
C GLU A 152 -0.56 20.72 7.00
N LEU A 153 0.05 19.79 7.73
CA LEU A 153 0.01 18.38 7.36
C LEU A 153 -1.43 17.87 7.52
N ILE A 154 -1.97 17.35 6.42
CA ILE A 154 -3.28 16.70 6.47
C ILE A 154 -3.15 15.40 7.28
N GLU A 155 -4.13 15.11 8.14
CA GLU A 155 -4.27 13.80 8.76
C GLU A 155 -4.19 12.70 7.70
N GLY A 156 -3.45 11.64 7.99
CA GLY A 156 -3.23 10.54 7.04
C GLY A 156 -2.19 10.83 5.95
N TYR A 157 -1.31 11.83 6.10
CA TYR A 157 -0.27 12.19 5.13
C TYR A 157 0.58 10.99 4.65
N ASN A 158 0.89 10.04 5.52
CA ASN A 158 1.57 8.80 5.14
C ASN A 158 0.73 7.97 4.18
N GLY A 159 -0.56 7.80 4.45
CA GLY A 159 -1.50 7.10 3.56
C GLY A 159 -1.57 7.76 2.19
N ILE A 160 -1.70 9.09 2.15
CA ILE A 160 -1.72 9.86 0.89
C ILE A 160 -0.45 9.63 0.09
N SER A 161 0.72 9.64 0.74
CA SER A 161 2.01 9.40 0.10
C SER A 161 2.09 8.01 -0.53
N TYR A 162 1.78 6.95 0.22
CA TYR A 162 1.80 5.57 -0.28
C TYR A 162 0.76 5.33 -1.38
N GLN A 163 -0.44 5.84 -1.23
CA GLN A 163 -1.52 5.68 -2.19
C GLN A 163 -1.22 6.41 -3.50
N SER A 164 -0.63 7.61 -3.43
CA SER A 164 -0.15 8.34 -4.60
C SER A 164 0.95 7.59 -5.34
N ALA A 165 1.91 7.02 -4.62
CA ALA A 165 2.97 6.20 -5.19
C ALA A 165 2.43 4.93 -5.85
N LEU A 166 1.48 4.23 -5.21
CA LEU A 166 0.83 3.04 -5.75
C LEU A 166 0.06 3.36 -7.05
N ALA A 167 -0.75 4.42 -7.05
CA ALA A 167 -1.49 4.87 -8.22
C ALA A 167 -0.55 5.29 -9.35
N PHE A 168 0.53 6.02 -9.04
CA PHE A 168 1.58 6.35 -10.00
C PHE A 168 2.17 5.09 -10.63
N GLY A 169 2.58 4.12 -9.83
CA GLY A 169 3.18 2.87 -10.33
C GLY A 169 2.25 2.15 -11.30
N ALA A 170 0.96 2.03 -10.98
CA ALA A 170 -0.02 1.39 -11.84
C ALA A 170 -0.24 2.13 -13.17
N ILE A 171 -0.35 3.46 -13.12
CA ILE A 171 -0.56 4.29 -14.31
C ILE A 171 0.70 4.29 -15.18
N TYR A 172 1.87 4.39 -14.57
CA TYR A 172 3.16 4.34 -15.26
C TYR A 172 3.38 2.98 -15.95
N TYR A 173 3.12 1.87 -15.24
CA TYR A 173 3.11 0.54 -15.84
C TYR A 173 2.13 0.46 -17.01
N GLY A 174 0.93 0.98 -16.84
CA GLY A 174 -0.09 1.00 -17.88
C GLY A 174 0.25 1.82 -19.12
N LEU A 175 1.07 2.86 -18.99
CA LEU A 175 1.59 3.65 -20.11
C LEU A 175 2.65 2.89 -20.91
N LEU A 176 3.50 2.13 -20.22
CA LEU A 176 4.61 1.38 -20.84
C LEU A 176 4.15 0.02 -21.38
N SER A 177 3.13 -0.59 -20.76
CA SER A 177 2.64 -1.90 -21.16
C SER A 177 1.76 -1.82 -22.41
N LYS A 178 1.94 -2.80 -23.33
CA LYS A 178 1.12 -2.97 -24.53
C LYS A 178 -0.07 -3.91 -24.30
N ARG A 179 -0.58 -3.98 -23.07
CA ARG A 179 -1.64 -4.92 -22.71
C ARG A 179 -2.89 -4.74 -23.57
N GLU A 180 -3.32 -5.81 -24.21
CA GLU A 180 -4.51 -5.82 -25.06
C GLU A 180 -5.83 -5.98 -24.29
N ASP A 181 -5.77 -6.52 -23.07
CA ASP A 181 -6.92 -6.79 -22.20
C ASP A 181 -7.52 -5.53 -21.55
N ARG A 182 -6.88 -4.37 -21.66
CA ARG A 182 -7.36 -3.10 -21.10
C ARG A 182 -8.67 -2.64 -21.75
N PHE A 183 -9.49 -1.92 -20.98
CA PHE A 183 -10.69 -1.28 -21.54
C PHE A 183 -10.34 -0.35 -22.72
N LYS A 184 -11.20 -0.33 -23.74
CA LYS A 184 -10.97 0.48 -24.96
C LYS A 184 -10.74 1.96 -24.66
N PHE A 185 -11.47 2.53 -23.69
CA PHE A 185 -11.32 3.95 -23.32
C PHE A 185 -9.93 4.26 -22.75
N LEU A 186 -9.30 3.30 -22.01
CA LEU A 186 -7.95 3.45 -21.47
C LEU A 186 -6.86 3.43 -22.57
N LYS A 187 -7.19 2.95 -23.77
CA LYS A 187 -6.29 2.92 -24.91
C LYS A 187 -6.38 4.18 -25.78
N ASN A 188 -7.36 5.05 -25.54
CA ASN A 188 -7.57 6.28 -26.29
C ASN A 188 -6.41 7.27 -26.08
N LYS A 189 -6.09 8.06 -27.11
CA LYS A 189 -5.06 9.11 -27.07
C LYS A 189 -5.31 10.15 -25.98
N VAL A 190 -6.57 10.56 -25.79
CA VAL A 190 -6.96 11.50 -24.71
C VAL A 190 -6.63 10.91 -23.35
N PHE A 191 -7.00 9.65 -23.10
CA PHE A 191 -6.71 9.00 -21.84
C PHE A 191 -5.21 8.79 -21.61
N LYS A 192 -4.45 8.53 -22.68
CA LYS A 192 -2.99 8.47 -22.61
C LYS A 192 -2.40 9.80 -22.15
N LEU A 193 -2.91 10.92 -22.67
CA LEU A 193 -2.50 12.26 -22.21
C LEU A 193 -2.85 12.49 -20.75
N VAL A 194 -4.08 12.16 -20.34
CA VAL A 194 -4.50 12.22 -18.91
C VAL A 194 -3.55 11.39 -18.03
N SER A 195 -3.20 10.17 -18.45
CA SER A 195 -2.27 9.32 -17.72
C SER A 195 -0.86 9.94 -17.59
N ILE A 196 -0.38 10.63 -18.63
CA ILE A 196 0.89 11.36 -18.56
C ILE A 196 0.81 12.49 -17.54
N VAL A 197 -0.27 13.28 -17.56
CA VAL A 197 -0.51 14.35 -16.57
C VAL A 197 -0.58 13.76 -15.15
N MET A 198 -1.27 12.65 -14.95
CA MET A 198 -1.33 11.97 -13.66
C MET A 198 0.05 11.47 -13.20
N CYS A 199 0.91 11.02 -14.12
CA CYS A 199 2.29 10.63 -13.80
C CYS A 199 3.17 11.79 -13.33
N VAL A 200 2.77 13.04 -13.57
CA VAL A 200 3.40 14.24 -13.01
C VAL A 200 2.76 14.65 -11.69
N LEU A 201 1.43 14.68 -11.63
CA LEU A 201 0.71 15.15 -10.46
C LEU A 201 0.78 14.20 -9.26
N LEU A 202 0.83 12.88 -9.47
CA LEU A 202 0.90 11.91 -8.39
C LEU A 202 2.24 11.93 -7.63
N PRO A 203 3.42 11.98 -8.29
CA PRO A 203 4.68 12.24 -7.59
C PRO A 203 4.67 13.57 -6.84
N LEU A 204 4.12 14.64 -7.43
CA LEU A 204 3.98 15.93 -6.75
C LEU A 204 3.12 15.79 -5.49
N THR A 205 1.97 15.11 -5.57
CA THR A 205 1.12 14.85 -4.40
C THR A 205 1.84 14.01 -3.34
N CYS A 206 2.58 12.98 -3.76
CA CYS A 206 3.37 12.12 -2.88
C CYS A 206 4.43 12.92 -2.11
N LEU A 207 5.20 13.76 -2.80
CA LEU A 207 6.24 14.60 -2.22
C LEU A 207 5.65 15.68 -1.30
N SER A 208 4.62 16.38 -1.75
CA SER A 208 3.94 17.44 -0.98
C SER A 208 3.28 16.93 0.29
N SER A 209 2.90 15.65 0.35
CA SER A 209 2.32 15.06 1.56
C SER A 209 3.35 14.86 2.69
N GLY A 210 4.65 14.76 2.37
CA GLY A 210 5.73 14.61 3.35
C GLY A 210 5.84 13.21 3.96
N GLY A 211 5.23 12.20 3.36
CA GLY A 211 5.32 10.80 3.81
C GLY A 211 6.60 10.13 3.31
N ARG A 212 7.61 9.99 4.18
CA ARG A 212 8.95 9.45 3.85
C ARG A 212 8.89 8.08 3.15
N GLY A 213 8.12 7.16 3.71
CA GLY A 213 8.00 5.81 3.16
C GLY A 213 7.35 5.78 1.77
N GLY A 214 6.35 6.64 1.53
CA GLY A 214 5.72 6.77 0.21
C GLY A 214 6.66 7.31 -0.85
N VAL A 215 7.55 8.24 -0.48
CA VAL A 215 8.59 8.77 -1.40
C VAL A 215 9.58 7.67 -1.80
N VAL A 216 10.07 6.89 -0.84
CA VAL A 216 10.94 5.74 -1.13
C VAL A 216 10.21 4.72 -2.01
N PHE A 217 8.95 4.44 -1.71
CA PHE A 217 8.12 3.51 -2.48
C PHE A 217 7.88 4.01 -3.91
N LEU A 218 7.65 5.32 -4.10
CA LEU A 218 7.53 5.94 -5.41
C LEU A 218 8.76 5.69 -6.29
N PHE A 219 9.95 5.98 -5.77
CA PHE A 219 11.19 5.75 -6.50
C PHE A 219 11.48 4.27 -6.76
N ALA A 220 11.19 3.40 -5.79
CA ALA A 220 11.30 1.96 -5.96
C ALA A 220 10.38 1.44 -7.08
N LEU A 221 9.11 1.86 -7.11
CA LEU A 221 8.18 1.48 -8.17
C LEU A 221 8.61 2.03 -9.53
N ALA A 222 8.98 3.29 -9.61
CA ALA A 222 9.48 3.89 -10.84
C ALA A 222 10.69 3.13 -11.40
N GLY A 223 11.65 2.83 -10.53
CA GLY A 223 12.85 2.07 -10.89
C GLY A 223 12.54 0.64 -11.33
N LEU A 224 11.76 -0.11 -10.55
CA LEU A 224 11.38 -1.49 -10.86
C LEU A 224 10.61 -1.60 -12.18
N ILE A 225 9.60 -0.74 -12.39
CA ILE A 225 8.81 -0.74 -13.62
C ILE A 225 9.71 -0.38 -14.81
N SER A 226 10.55 0.63 -14.69
CA SER A 226 11.49 0.99 -15.75
C SER A 226 12.43 -0.18 -16.09
N LEU A 227 12.96 -0.88 -15.09
CA LEU A 227 13.82 -2.05 -15.29
C LEU A 227 13.12 -3.22 -16.01
N ILE A 228 11.81 -3.43 -15.73
CA ILE A 228 11.02 -4.47 -16.42
C ILE A 228 10.94 -4.19 -17.93
N PHE A 229 10.72 -2.93 -18.32
CA PHE A 229 10.52 -2.55 -19.71
C PHE A 229 11.83 -2.24 -20.49
N VAL A 230 12.98 -2.21 -19.82
CA VAL A 230 14.26 -1.96 -20.45
C VAL A 230 14.87 -3.27 -20.93
N LYS A 231 15.12 -3.37 -22.24
CA LYS A 231 15.95 -4.46 -22.80
C LYS A 231 17.37 -4.38 -22.24
N LYS A 232 17.99 -5.52 -21.91
CA LYS A 232 19.39 -5.59 -21.42
C LYS A 232 20.35 -4.71 -22.19
N ARG A 233 20.19 -4.63 -23.51
CA ARG A 233 21.00 -3.80 -24.42
C ARG A 233 20.84 -2.28 -24.20
N ASN A 234 19.76 -1.85 -23.52
CA ASN A 234 19.41 -0.44 -23.35
C ASN A 234 19.56 0.03 -21.88
N ILE A 235 20.05 -0.81 -20.98
CA ILE A 235 20.27 -0.43 -19.55
C ILE A 235 21.14 0.82 -19.47
N PHE A 236 22.22 0.90 -20.25
CA PHE A 236 23.07 2.08 -20.30
C PHE A 236 22.33 3.33 -20.81
N LYS A 237 21.40 3.19 -21.76
CA LYS A 237 20.57 4.32 -22.21
C LYS A 237 19.63 4.82 -21.12
N VAL A 238 19.07 3.92 -20.30
CA VAL A 238 18.25 4.32 -19.16
C VAL A 238 19.07 5.02 -18.09
N LEU A 239 20.22 4.47 -17.71
CA LEU A 239 21.12 5.09 -16.75
C LEU A 239 21.61 6.47 -17.22
N PHE A 240 22.00 6.60 -18.48
CA PHE A 240 22.60 7.84 -19.00
C PHE A 240 21.61 8.86 -19.56
N PHE A 241 20.37 8.49 -19.87
CA PHE A 241 19.39 9.41 -20.44
C PHE A 241 18.12 9.51 -19.61
N VAL A 242 17.51 8.40 -19.17
CA VAL A 242 16.23 8.43 -18.47
C VAL A 242 16.40 8.93 -17.02
N LEU A 243 17.47 8.53 -16.35
CA LEU A 243 17.75 8.93 -14.99
C LEU A 243 18.15 10.42 -14.91
N PRO A 244 19.06 10.94 -15.74
CA PRO A 244 19.35 12.38 -15.79
C PRO A 244 18.15 13.23 -16.25
N LEU A 245 17.38 12.77 -17.24
CA LEU A 245 16.15 13.46 -17.67
C LEU A 245 15.08 13.46 -16.58
N GLY A 246 14.98 12.37 -15.80
CA GLY A 246 14.11 12.28 -14.64
C GLY A 246 14.55 13.27 -13.54
N LEU A 247 15.85 13.34 -13.25
CA LEU A 247 16.41 14.32 -12.31
C LEU A 247 16.21 15.76 -12.81
N LEU A 248 16.46 16.02 -14.08
CA LEU A 248 16.19 17.31 -14.69
C LEU A 248 14.70 17.67 -14.62
N GLY A 249 13.81 16.70 -14.85
CA GLY A 249 12.37 16.87 -14.65
C GLY A 249 12.01 17.23 -13.22
N VAL A 250 12.64 16.60 -12.23
CA VAL A 250 12.49 16.98 -10.80
C VAL A 250 12.97 18.39 -10.54
N VAL A 251 14.13 18.78 -11.09
CA VAL A 251 14.67 20.15 -10.94
C VAL A 251 13.74 21.18 -11.58
N ILE A 252 13.21 20.90 -12.79
CA ILE A 252 12.26 21.80 -13.46
C ILE A 252 10.95 21.90 -12.67
N ILE A 253 10.43 20.76 -12.15
CA ILE A 253 9.24 20.78 -11.29
C ILE A 253 9.53 21.59 -10.02
N PHE A 254 10.70 21.42 -9.42
CA PHE A 254 11.13 22.17 -8.24
C PHE A 254 11.16 23.69 -8.54
N ASP A 255 11.77 24.10 -9.63
CA ASP A 255 11.85 25.50 -10.05
C ASP A 255 10.47 26.10 -10.35
N LEU A 256 9.60 25.37 -11.06
CA LEU A 256 8.22 25.77 -11.33
C LEU A 256 7.37 25.88 -10.06
N VAL A 257 7.68 25.08 -9.05
CA VAL A 257 6.96 25.08 -7.77
C VAL A 257 7.45 26.22 -6.88
N GLN A 258 8.75 26.56 -6.89
CA GLN A 258 9.36 27.59 -6.02
C GLN A 258 8.75 28.99 -6.16
N ASN A 259 8.13 29.32 -7.30
CA ASN A 259 7.48 30.63 -7.52
C ASN A 259 5.94 30.48 -7.61
N SER A 260 5.38 29.39 -7.08
CA SER A 260 3.96 29.09 -7.14
C SER A 260 3.31 29.01 -5.76
N VAL A 261 1.99 28.99 -5.74
CA VAL A 261 1.19 28.76 -4.50
C VAL A 261 1.53 27.41 -3.83
N LEU A 262 2.17 26.51 -4.57
CA LEU A 262 2.60 25.18 -4.07
C LEU A 262 3.90 25.22 -3.26
N GLU A 263 4.68 26.30 -3.34
CA GLU A 263 6.04 26.39 -2.77
C GLU A 263 6.09 25.97 -1.31
N ASN A 264 5.30 26.60 -0.46
CA ASN A 264 5.29 26.33 0.98
C ASN A 264 4.90 24.88 1.31
N THR A 265 3.94 24.31 0.57
CA THR A 265 3.47 22.95 0.79
C THR A 265 4.48 21.93 0.32
N PHE A 266 5.08 22.17 -0.83
CA PHE A 266 6.09 21.30 -1.41
C PHE A 266 7.37 21.31 -0.59
N ASN A 267 7.90 22.48 -0.25
CA ASN A 267 9.12 22.63 0.55
C ASN A 267 8.97 21.96 1.91
N ARG A 268 7.84 22.14 2.58
CA ARG A 268 7.54 21.47 3.84
C ARG A 268 7.46 19.94 3.67
N GLY A 269 6.84 19.45 2.60
CA GLY A 269 6.80 18.02 2.28
C GLY A 269 8.20 17.47 2.07
N MET A 270 9.04 18.19 1.32
CA MET A 270 10.42 17.83 1.06
C MET A 270 11.29 17.89 2.33
N ASP A 271 11.20 18.98 3.10
CA ASP A 271 11.93 19.14 4.36
C ASP A 271 11.59 17.98 5.31
N ARG A 272 10.32 17.63 5.40
CA ARG A 272 9.91 16.49 6.22
C ARG A 272 10.40 15.15 5.66
N ALA A 273 10.32 14.95 4.35
CA ALA A 273 10.75 13.69 3.72
C ALA A 273 12.26 13.47 3.90
N PHE A 274 13.05 14.52 3.90
CA PHE A 274 14.51 14.46 3.93
C PHE A 274 15.15 15.01 5.21
N SER A 275 14.37 15.43 6.23
CA SER A 275 14.87 16.01 7.48
C SER A 275 15.87 15.14 8.25
N TYR A 276 15.87 13.84 8.02
CA TYR A 276 16.82 12.91 8.65
C TYR A 276 18.19 12.86 7.94
N ILE A 277 18.33 13.51 6.78
CA ILE A 277 19.59 13.62 6.05
C ILE A 277 20.21 14.96 6.42
N SER A 278 21.23 14.92 7.26
CA SER A 278 22.01 16.12 7.61
C SER A 278 23.37 16.10 6.90
N SER A 279 24.08 17.21 6.92
CA SER A 279 25.46 17.31 6.40
C SER A 279 26.44 16.36 7.14
N SER A 280 26.08 15.92 8.35
CA SER A 280 26.86 14.98 9.18
C SER A 280 26.42 13.52 9.01
N GLY A 281 25.42 13.22 8.16
CA GLY A 281 24.89 11.89 7.94
C GLY A 281 23.41 11.75 8.31
N ILE A 282 22.98 10.53 8.64
CA ILE A 282 21.60 10.24 9.03
C ILE A 282 21.40 10.55 10.51
N ASP A 283 20.58 11.56 10.81
CA ASP A 283 20.21 11.91 12.18
C ASP A 283 18.91 11.19 12.59
N MET A 284 19.06 10.13 13.39
CA MET A 284 17.94 9.32 13.87
C MET A 284 17.09 10.05 14.93
N ALA A 285 17.64 11.03 15.67
CA ALA A 285 16.90 11.79 16.68
C ALA A 285 15.81 12.68 16.04
N GLN A 286 15.99 13.13 14.81
CA GLN A 286 14.96 13.86 14.06
C GLN A 286 13.85 12.95 13.48
N THR A 287 13.85 11.67 13.79
CA THR A 287 12.87 10.71 13.28
C THR A 287 11.64 10.53 14.18
N SER A 288 11.17 11.56 14.86
CA SER A 288 9.95 11.52 15.70
C SER A 288 10.10 10.63 16.94
N ASN A 289 11.17 10.81 17.72
CA ASN A 289 11.47 10.05 18.95
C ASN A 289 11.57 8.52 18.73
N ARG A 290 11.93 8.09 17.53
CA ARG A 290 12.06 6.65 17.23
C ARG A 290 13.19 5.98 17.98
N ASP A 291 14.21 6.72 18.39
CA ASP A 291 15.27 6.29 19.28
C ASP A 291 14.72 5.73 20.59
N ILE A 292 13.83 6.49 21.26
CA ILE A 292 13.18 6.06 22.50
C ILE A 292 12.29 4.84 22.28
N VAL A 293 11.50 4.86 21.21
CA VAL A 293 10.58 3.74 20.90
C VAL A 293 11.36 2.49 20.53
N PHE A 294 12.49 2.60 19.80
CA PHE A 294 13.34 1.46 19.47
C PHE A 294 14.07 0.89 20.68
N GLU A 295 14.54 1.75 21.60
CA GLU A 295 15.14 1.31 22.87
C GLU A 295 14.13 0.53 23.72
N LEU A 296 12.87 1.02 23.78
CA LEU A 296 11.81 0.34 24.50
C LEU A 296 11.45 -1.01 23.84
N ALA A 297 11.29 -1.04 22.52
CA ALA A 297 11.04 -2.27 21.77
C ALA A 297 12.17 -3.29 21.99
N GLN A 298 13.44 -2.84 21.97
CA GLN A 298 14.58 -3.70 22.25
C GLN A 298 14.53 -4.31 23.66
N LYS A 299 14.22 -3.52 24.69
CA LYS A 299 14.05 -4.02 26.06
C LYS A 299 12.93 -5.06 26.16
N ASN A 300 11.82 -4.82 25.50
CA ASN A 300 10.68 -5.77 25.46
C ASN A 300 11.07 -7.08 24.76
N ILE A 301 11.82 -7.00 23.65
CA ILE A 301 12.33 -8.16 22.90
C ILE A 301 13.31 -8.96 23.78
N GLU A 302 14.27 -8.30 24.44
CA GLU A 302 15.25 -8.96 25.31
C GLU A 302 14.57 -9.69 26.48
N ALA A 303 13.52 -9.10 27.05
CA ALA A 303 12.76 -9.71 28.15
C ALA A 303 11.92 -10.92 27.69
N ASN A 304 11.43 -10.93 26.45
CA ASN A 304 10.47 -11.93 25.95
C ASN A 304 10.84 -12.46 24.56
N LEU A 305 12.12 -12.77 24.33
CA LEU A 305 12.66 -13.12 23.01
C LEU A 305 11.93 -14.29 22.32
N TYR A 306 11.51 -15.30 23.07
CA TYR A 306 10.93 -16.52 22.49
C TYR A 306 9.42 -16.40 22.24
N THR A 307 8.67 -15.82 23.16
CA THR A 307 7.20 -15.77 23.15
C THR A 307 6.64 -14.44 22.67
N GLY A 308 7.49 -13.41 22.66
CA GLY A 308 7.03 -12.02 22.46
C GLY A 308 6.31 -11.45 23.66
N TYR A 309 6.03 -10.17 23.58
CA TYR A 309 5.32 -9.41 24.61
C TYR A 309 3.79 -9.45 24.44
N GLY A 310 3.30 -10.01 23.32
CA GLY A 310 1.90 -10.08 22.91
C GLY A 310 1.63 -9.27 21.64
N ILE A 311 1.00 -9.90 20.65
CA ILE A 311 0.83 -9.34 19.30
C ILE A 311 0.06 -7.99 19.32
N PHE A 312 -0.76 -7.76 20.33
CA PHE A 312 -1.56 -6.55 20.49
C PHE A 312 -1.11 -5.64 21.62
N HIS A 313 -0.07 -6.02 22.37
CA HIS A 313 0.39 -5.26 23.54
C HIS A 313 1.06 -3.94 23.16
N THR A 314 1.73 -3.90 22.01
CA THR A 314 2.49 -2.74 21.54
C THR A 314 1.59 -1.64 21.00
N ILE A 315 0.32 -1.96 20.71
CA ILE A 315 -0.64 -1.00 20.19
C ILE A 315 -1.27 -0.23 21.36
N GLY A 316 -0.63 0.83 21.83
CA GLY A 316 -1.31 1.79 22.71
C GLY A 316 -0.61 2.23 23.98
N ALA A 317 0.46 1.59 24.45
CA ALA A 317 1.09 1.97 25.72
C ALA A 317 2.08 3.14 25.58
N PHE A 318 2.98 3.14 24.59
CA PHE A 318 4.07 4.13 24.45
C PHE A 318 4.44 4.50 23.01
N GLY A 319 3.57 4.22 22.05
CA GLY A 319 3.88 4.32 20.62
C GLY A 319 4.54 3.02 20.12
N TYR A 320 4.15 2.59 18.94
CA TYR A 320 4.74 1.38 18.36
C TYR A 320 5.95 1.76 17.49
N PRO A 321 6.92 0.84 17.26
CA PRO A 321 8.19 1.16 16.66
C PRO A 321 8.11 1.62 15.19
N HIS A 322 6.96 1.58 14.54
CA HIS A 322 6.81 1.91 13.12
C HIS A 322 7.76 1.13 12.20
N ASN A 323 8.17 -0.04 12.65
CA ASN A 323 9.04 -0.95 11.96
C ASN A 323 8.45 -2.35 12.07
N ILE A 324 7.91 -2.86 10.97
CA ILE A 324 7.20 -4.14 10.93
C ILE A 324 8.04 -5.32 11.46
N PHE A 325 9.35 -5.28 11.28
CA PHE A 325 10.23 -6.36 11.77
C PHE A 325 10.37 -6.32 13.29
N LEU A 326 10.51 -5.12 13.86
CA LEU A 326 10.54 -4.96 15.32
C LEU A 326 9.18 -5.27 15.92
N GLU A 327 8.08 -4.83 15.32
CA GLU A 327 6.72 -5.10 15.78
C GLU A 327 6.40 -6.61 15.81
N ILE A 328 6.78 -7.33 14.75
CA ILE A 328 6.58 -8.79 14.68
C ILE A 328 7.43 -9.49 15.75
N LEU A 329 8.69 -9.07 15.94
CA LEU A 329 9.59 -9.67 16.89
C LEU A 329 9.18 -9.36 18.34
N GLU A 330 8.84 -8.10 18.62
CA GLU A 330 8.36 -7.65 19.93
C GLU A 330 7.05 -8.33 20.31
N GLY A 331 6.07 -8.36 19.39
CA GLY A 331 4.75 -8.92 19.65
C GLY A 331 4.71 -10.42 19.76
N GLY A 332 5.42 -11.15 18.90
CA GLY A 332 5.28 -12.60 18.77
C GLY A 332 6.55 -13.42 19.01
N GLY A 333 7.67 -12.77 19.33
CA GLY A 333 8.96 -13.43 19.56
C GLY A 333 9.60 -14.01 18.30
N ILE A 334 10.73 -14.70 18.52
CA ILE A 334 11.60 -15.15 17.42
C ILE A 334 10.93 -16.19 16.51
N PHE A 335 10.08 -17.07 17.03
CA PHE A 335 9.41 -18.10 16.23
C PHE A 335 8.37 -17.49 15.29
N TYR A 336 7.60 -16.53 15.78
CA TYR A 336 6.62 -15.78 14.98
C TYR A 336 7.32 -14.91 13.92
N PHE A 337 8.41 -14.26 14.30
CA PHE A 337 9.26 -13.52 13.38
C PHE A 337 9.82 -14.41 12.26
N ALA A 338 10.41 -15.57 12.61
CA ALA A 338 10.92 -16.52 11.65
C ALA A 338 9.84 -17.01 10.66
N PHE A 339 8.64 -17.27 11.14
CA PHE A 339 7.50 -17.63 10.29
C PHE A 339 7.20 -16.55 9.23
N TRP A 340 7.16 -15.28 9.63
CA TRP A 340 6.91 -14.18 8.70
C TRP A 340 8.06 -13.95 7.72
N ILE A 341 9.30 -14.11 8.17
CA ILE A 341 10.48 -14.04 7.28
C ILE A 341 10.45 -15.15 6.22
N ILE A 342 10.05 -16.37 6.59
CA ILE A 342 9.89 -17.46 5.62
C ILE A 342 8.80 -17.12 4.59
N ILE A 343 7.65 -16.60 5.02
CA ILE A 343 6.58 -16.16 4.11
C ILE A 343 7.10 -15.07 3.17
N LEU A 344 7.83 -14.09 3.69
CA LEU A 344 8.41 -13.00 2.90
C LEU A 344 9.37 -13.53 1.83
N ILE A 345 10.28 -14.43 2.20
CA ILE A 345 11.24 -15.06 1.27
C ILE A 345 10.51 -15.83 0.17
N ILE A 346 9.50 -16.63 0.53
CA ILE A 346 8.68 -17.37 -0.44
C ILE A 346 7.96 -16.40 -1.38
N SER A 347 7.41 -15.32 -0.86
CA SER A 347 6.69 -14.29 -1.63
C SER A 347 7.62 -13.59 -2.62
N ILE A 348 8.82 -13.20 -2.18
CA ILE A 348 9.85 -12.58 -3.03
C ILE A 348 10.29 -13.55 -4.14
N LYS A 349 10.54 -14.82 -3.81
CA LYS A 349 10.88 -15.84 -4.83
C LYS A 349 9.78 -15.99 -5.87
N ARG A 350 8.51 -16.04 -5.45
CA ARG A 350 7.37 -16.15 -6.37
C ARG A 350 7.22 -14.90 -7.23
N ALA A 351 7.33 -13.71 -6.64
CA ALA A 351 7.29 -12.44 -7.37
C ALA A 351 8.41 -12.37 -8.43
N TYR A 352 9.63 -12.74 -8.06
CA TYR A 352 10.76 -12.83 -8.99
C TYR A 352 10.47 -13.78 -10.16
N PHE A 353 9.87 -14.94 -9.89
CA PHE A 353 9.53 -15.94 -10.91
C PHE A 353 8.47 -15.41 -11.88
N ILE A 354 7.43 -14.74 -11.37
CA ILE A 354 6.38 -14.11 -12.17
C ILE A 354 6.97 -13.02 -13.06
N ILE A 355 7.79 -12.12 -12.50
CA ILE A 355 8.46 -11.06 -13.26
C ILE A 355 9.34 -11.65 -14.37
N LYS A 356 10.06 -12.75 -14.08
CA LYS A 356 10.88 -13.42 -15.08
C LYS A 356 10.05 -14.01 -16.23
N ILE A 357 8.89 -14.60 -15.93
CA ILE A 357 7.98 -15.15 -16.93
C ILE A 357 7.38 -14.01 -17.77
N GLU A 358 6.81 -12.99 -17.14
CA GLU A 358 6.25 -11.83 -17.85
C GLU A 358 7.30 -11.13 -18.71
N ARG A 359 8.52 -11.00 -18.20
CA ARG A 359 9.63 -10.44 -18.99
C ARG A 359 9.97 -11.27 -20.22
N ASN A 360 9.90 -12.59 -20.14
CA ASN A 360 10.11 -13.47 -21.31
C ASN A 360 8.95 -13.42 -22.30
N LEU A 361 7.74 -13.07 -21.84
CA LEU A 361 6.58 -12.88 -22.72
C LEU A 361 6.55 -11.49 -23.39
N LEU A 362 7.25 -10.51 -22.81
CA LEU A 362 7.34 -9.14 -23.33
C LEU A 362 8.46 -8.95 -24.36
N PHE A 363 9.33 -9.93 -24.54
CA PHE A 363 10.47 -9.96 -25.48
C PHE A 363 10.39 -11.10 -26.48
#